data_47301cab7ffb6c65214317fe9a3af454
#
_entry.id   47301cab7ffb6c65214317fe9a3af454
#
_cell.length_a   1.000
_cell.length_b   1.000
_cell.length_c   1.000
_cell.angle_alpha   90.00
_cell.angle_beta   90.00
_cell.angle_gamma   90.00
#
_symmetry.space_group_name_H-M   'P 1'
#
loop_
_entity.id
_entity.type
_entity.pdbx_description
1 polymer ?
#
loop_
_entity_poly.entity_id
_entity_poly.type
_entity_poly.pdbx_seq_one_letter_code
_entity_poly.pdbx_strand_id
1 'polypeptide(L)'
;MNLTSFLQDKRLMIALKGDIDHHGAKDVMHVLGNKIDLYLPAVCVLDFRDVTFMDSSGIAIIISCIRRMRELRGEVIVENVPPQPMKVLRASGLEQIVKIEERGLVYES
;
A
#
# COMPACT_ATOMS: atom_id res chain seq x y z
N MET A 1 -8.40 5.56 -10.22
CA MET A 1 -7.18 5.12 -9.52
C MET A 1 -6.40 4.15 -10.37
N ASN A 2 -5.11 4.33 -10.43
CA ASN A 2 -4.21 3.46 -11.18
C ASN A 2 -3.25 2.74 -10.24
N LEU A 3 -2.85 1.55 -10.64
CA LEU A 3 -1.89 0.73 -9.89
C LEU A 3 -0.80 0.26 -10.84
N THR A 4 0.44 0.47 -10.47
CA THR A 4 1.59 -0.10 -11.18
C THR A 4 2.40 -0.93 -10.18
N SER A 5 3.13 -1.90 -10.68
CA SER A 5 3.90 -2.77 -9.81
C SER A 5 5.15 -3.30 -10.46
N PHE A 6 6.13 -3.63 -9.66
CA PHE A 6 7.28 -4.42 -10.10
C PHE A 6 7.80 -5.24 -8.92
N LEU A 7 8.47 -6.33 -9.26
CA LEU A 7 9.06 -7.25 -8.28
C LEU A 7 10.57 -7.22 -8.41
N GLN A 8 11.26 -7.06 -7.29
CA GLN A 8 12.71 -7.12 -7.23
C GLN A 8 13.16 -7.74 -5.91
N ASP A 9 13.91 -8.83 -5.98
CA ASP A 9 14.48 -9.51 -4.82
C ASP A 9 13.44 -9.81 -3.74
N LYS A 10 12.32 -10.38 -4.15
CA LYS A 10 11.18 -10.72 -3.28
C LYS A 10 10.50 -9.52 -2.63
N ARG A 11 10.78 -8.31 -3.13
CA ARG A 11 10.05 -7.10 -2.73
C ARG A 11 9.08 -6.75 -3.86
N LEU A 12 7.80 -6.81 -3.54
CA LEU A 12 6.75 -6.41 -4.47
C LEU A 12 6.43 -4.94 -4.22
N MET A 13 6.75 -4.09 -5.19
CA MET A 13 6.51 -2.65 -5.11
C MET A 13 5.20 -2.32 -5.80
N ILE A 14 4.27 -1.73 -5.08
CA ILE A 14 2.96 -1.33 -5.61
C ILE A 14 2.85 0.18 -5.48
N ALA A 15 2.72 0.86 -6.60
CA ALA A 15 2.48 2.30 -6.62
C ALA A 15 1.01 2.57 -6.95
N LEU A 16 0.34 3.33 -6.08
CA LEU A 16 -1.04 3.74 -6.26
C LEU A 16 -1.08 5.19 -6.69
N LYS A 17 -1.99 5.53 -7.62
CA LYS A 17 -2.10 6.89 -8.15
C LYS A 17 -3.56 7.29 -8.28
N GLY A 18 -3.85 8.51 -7.87
CA GLY A 18 -5.18 9.10 -7.98
C GLY A 18 -5.99 8.99 -6.69
N ASP A 19 -7.30 9.12 -6.81
CA ASP A 19 -8.20 9.07 -5.66
C ASP A 19 -8.51 7.63 -5.28
N ILE A 20 -8.40 7.35 -4.00
CA ILE A 20 -8.76 6.03 -3.46
C ILE A 20 -10.11 6.15 -2.77
N ASP A 21 -11.15 5.70 -3.45
CA ASP A 21 -12.50 5.66 -2.91
C ASP A 21 -13.08 4.25 -3.06
N HIS A 22 -14.30 4.05 -2.58
CA HIS A 22 -14.90 2.71 -2.59
C HIS A 22 -15.20 2.18 -3.99
N HIS A 23 -15.26 3.06 -5.00
CA HIS A 23 -15.52 2.61 -6.38
C HIS A 23 -14.37 1.78 -6.95
N GLY A 24 -13.14 2.21 -6.68
CA GLY A 24 -11.96 1.51 -7.21
C GLY A 24 -11.29 0.55 -6.24
N ALA A 25 -11.60 0.67 -4.95
CA ALA A 25 -10.85 -0.07 -3.92
C ALA A 25 -10.97 -1.59 -4.07
N LYS A 26 -12.16 -2.08 -4.41
CA LYS A 26 -12.38 -3.52 -4.54
C LYS A 26 -11.53 -4.12 -5.66
N ASP A 27 -11.45 -3.42 -6.80
CA ASP A 27 -10.64 -3.89 -7.93
C ASP A 27 -9.17 -3.86 -7.56
N VAL A 28 -8.72 -2.83 -6.86
CA VAL A 28 -7.33 -2.73 -6.41
C VAL A 28 -6.99 -3.86 -5.44
N MET A 29 -7.87 -4.14 -4.48
CA MET A 29 -7.65 -5.26 -3.55
C MET A 29 -7.53 -6.58 -4.28
N HIS A 30 -8.36 -6.79 -5.31
CA HIS A 30 -8.34 -8.00 -6.10
C HIS A 30 -7.03 -8.15 -6.87
N VAL A 31 -6.63 -7.09 -7.58
CA VAL A 31 -5.38 -7.10 -8.36
C VAL A 31 -4.17 -7.30 -7.44
N LEU A 32 -4.15 -6.59 -6.33
CA LEU A 32 -3.05 -6.66 -5.38
C LEU A 32 -2.94 -8.04 -4.77
N GLY A 33 -4.08 -8.62 -4.38
CA GLY A 33 -4.12 -9.98 -3.85
C GLY A 33 -3.61 -11.01 -4.85
N ASN A 34 -3.99 -10.89 -6.12
CA ASN A 34 -3.54 -11.78 -7.16
C ASN A 34 -2.02 -11.70 -7.36
N LYS A 35 -1.46 -10.49 -7.29
CA LYS A 35 -0.02 -10.30 -7.42
C LYS A 35 0.74 -10.92 -6.24
N ILE A 36 0.23 -10.76 -5.05
CA ILE A 36 0.83 -11.38 -3.86
C ILE A 36 0.79 -12.90 -3.98
N ASP A 37 -0.32 -13.46 -4.40
CA ASP A 37 -0.48 -14.90 -4.56
C ASP A 37 0.43 -15.45 -5.66
N LEU A 38 0.64 -14.68 -6.71
CA LEU A 38 1.49 -15.08 -7.83
C LEU A 38 2.98 -15.04 -7.48
N TYR A 39 3.41 -13.95 -6.85
CA TYR A 39 4.84 -13.71 -6.63
C TYR A 39 5.35 -14.18 -5.28
N LEU A 40 4.47 -14.40 -4.31
CA LEU A 40 4.81 -14.83 -2.95
C LEU A 40 5.97 -14.00 -2.37
N PRO A 41 5.82 -12.67 -2.33
CA PRO A 41 6.92 -11.81 -1.90
C PRO A 41 7.19 -11.91 -0.41
N ALA A 42 8.41 -11.57 -0.02
CA ALA A 42 8.77 -11.46 1.40
C ALA A 42 8.33 -10.11 1.97
N VAL A 43 8.31 -9.08 1.11
CA VAL A 43 7.91 -7.72 1.49
C VAL A 43 6.99 -7.16 0.41
N CYS A 44 5.90 -6.52 0.82
CA CYS A 44 5.03 -5.78 -0.07
C CYS A 44 5.09 -4.31 0.33
N VAL A 45 5.48 -3.46 -0.60
CA VAL A 45 5.61 -2.02 -0.38
C VAL A 45 4.49 -1.31 -1.12
N LEU A 46 3.71 -0.51 -0.40
CA LEU A 46 2.63 0.29 -0.96
C LEU A 46 3.08 1.75 -1.00
N ASP A 47 3.32 2.27 -2.19
CA ASP A 47 3.77 3.65 -2.36
C ASP A 47 2.56 4.54 -2.64
N PHE A 48 2.34 5.50 -1.73
CA PHE A 48 1.20 6.41 -1.78
C PHE A 48 1.56 7.80 -2.31
N ARG A 49 2.76 7.97 -2.83
CA ARG A 49 3.25 9.30 -3.26
C ARG A 49 2.25 10.03 -4.16
N ASP A 50 1.67 9.31 -5.11
CA ASP A 50 0.79 9.92 -6.13
C ASP A 50 -0.69 9.76 -5.80
N VAL A 51 -1.03 9.38 -4.58
CA VAL A 51 -2.40 9.35 -4.10
C VAL A 51 -2.86 10.78 -3.81
N THR A 52 -3.93 11.21 -4.48
CA THR A 52 -4.44 12.58 -4.39
C THR A 52 -5.52 12.74 -3.31
N PHE A 53 -6.21 11.66 -2.99
CA PHE A 53 -7.24 11.63 -1.96
C PHE A 53 -7.47 10.20 -1.51
N MET A 54 -7.81 10.01 -0.24
CA MET A 54 -8.11 8.68 0.28
C MET A 54 -9.22 8.78 1.33
N ASP A 55 -10.25 7.93 1.19
CA ASP A 55 -11.21 7.70 2.25
C ASP A 55 -10.87 6.38 2.97
N SER A 56 -11.81 5.88 3.79
CA SER A 56 -11.57 4.65 4.55
C SER A 56 -11.37 3.41 3.67
N SER A 57 -11.70 3.49 2.38
CA SER A 57 -11.44 2.39 1.45
C SER A 57 -9.95 2.10 1.30
N GLY A 58 -9.11 3.14 1.46
CA GLY A 58 -7.66 2.95 1.46
C GLY A 58 -7.18 2.13 2.63
N ILE A 59 -7.85 2.27 3.78
CA ILE A 59 -7.56 1.43 4.94
C ILE A 59 -7.87 -0.03 4.64
N ALA A 60 -9.00 -0.28 3.97
CA ALA A 60 -9.38 -1.65 3.60
C ALA A 60 -8.33 -2.28 2.66
N ILE A 61 -7.79 -1.50 1.73
CA ILE A 61 -6.72 -1.98 0.83
C ILE A 61 -5.50 -2.42 1.64
N ILE A 62 -5.06 -1.59 2.57
CA ILE A 62 -3.89 -1.88 3.39
C ILE A 62 -4.14 -3.11 4.27
N ILE A 63 -5.31 -3.19 4.90
CA ILE A 63 -5.64 -4.35 5.74
C ILE A 63 -5.67 -5.63 4.91
N SER A 64 -6.23 -5.59 3.71
CA SER A 64 -6.26 -6.74 2.81
C SER A 64 -4.83 -7.21 2.50
N CYS A 65 -3.93 -6.27 2.24
CA CYS A 65 -2.53 -6.56 1.99
C CYS A 65 -1.87 -7.20 3.21
N ILE A 66 -2.10 -6.64 4.38
CA ILE A 66 -1.54 -7.17 5.64
C ILE A 66 -1.99 -8.62 5.86
N ARG A 67 -3.27 -8.89 5.66
CA ARG A 67 -3.79 -10.26 5.84
C ARG A 67 -3.11 -11.26 4.94
N ARG A 68 -2.95 -10.93 3.66
CA ARG A 68 -2.32 -11.83 2.71
C ARG A 68 -0.84 -12.03 3.02
N MET A 69 -0.16 -10.95 3.39
CA MET A 69 1.26 -11.04 3.69
C MET A 69 1.53 -11.81 4.99
N ARG A 70 0.60 -11.76 5.97
CA ARG A 70 0.72 -12.57 7.18
C ARG A 70 0.73 -14.06 6.89
N GLU A 71 -0.08 -14.49 5.94
CA GLU A 71 -0.11 -15.90 5.53
C GLU A 71 1.24 -16.34 4.98
N LEU A 72 1.98 -15.42 4.39
CA LEU A 72 3.31 -15.67 3.85
C LEU A 72 4.42 -15.38 4.87
N ARG A 73 4.05 -14.95 6.07
CA ARG A 73 4.99 -14.49 7.09
C ARG A 73 5.85 -13.33 6.58
N GLY A 74 5.27 -12.52 5.70
CA GLY A 74 5.94 -11.38 5.09
C GLY A 74 5.59 -10.07 5.77
N GLU A 75 6.19 -9.00 5.28
CA GLU A 75 6.06 -7.65 5.82
C GLU A 75 5.35 -6.73 4.84
N VAL A 76 4.57 -5.77 5.37
CA VAL A 76 3.99 -4.70 4.58
C VAL A 76 4.60 -3.38 5.03
N ILE A 77 5.01 -2.57 4.06
CA ILE A 77 5.53 -1.22 4.29
C ILE A 77 4.69 -0.26 3.47
N VAL A 78 4.26 0.84 4.10
CA VAL A 78 3.55 1.91 3.40
C VAL A 78 4.52 3.09 3.30
N GLU A 79 4.70 3.61 2.08
CA GLU A 79 5.68 4.66 1.82
C GLU A 79 5.06 5.94 1.29
N ASN A 80 5.70 7.07 1.61
CA ASN A 80 5.43 8.36 0.99
C ASN A 80 3.97 8.79 1.08
N VAL A 81 3.39 8.70 2.26
CA VAL A 81 1.97 9.00 2.46
C VAL A 81 1.76 10.51 2.51
N PRO A 82 0.97 11.08 1.58
CA PRO A 82 0.67 12.52 1.61
C PRO A 82 -0.17 12.91 2.84
N PRO A 83 -0.28 14.23 3.13
CA PRO A 83 -0.95 14.67 4.36
C PRO A 83 -2.40 14.21 4.54
N GLN A 84 -3.23 14.22 3.48
CA GLN A 84 -4.63 13.83 3.63
C GLN A 84 -4.76 12.31 3.87
N PRO A 85 -4.13 11.43 3.07
CA PRO A 85 -4.11 10.01 3.40
C PRO A 85 -3.53 9.71 4.78
N MET A 86 -2.51 10.47 5.21
CA MET A 86 -1.92 10.26 6.53
C MET A 86 -2.92 10.53 7.65
N LYS A 87 -3.79 11.52 7.50
CA LYS A 87 -4.84 11.78 8.48
C LYS A 87 -5.78 10.60 8.62
N VAL A 88 -6.13 9.97 7.50
CA VAL A 88 -7.00 8.79 7.51
C VAL A 88 -6.30 7.62 8.18
N LEU A 89 -5.01 7.41 7.89
CA LEU A 89 -4.23 6.35 8.52
C LEU A 89 -4.16 6.52 10.03
N ARG A 90 -3.86 7.73 10.49
CA ARG A 90 -3.77 8.00 11.93
C ARG A 90 -5.11 7.83 12.63
N ALA A 91 -6.19 8.29 12.00
CA ALA A 91 -7.52 8.14 12.58
C ALA A 91 -7.92 6.69 12.74
N SER A 92 -7.45 5.82 11.86
CA SER A 92 -7.75 4.38 11.92
C SER A 92 -6.87 3.61 12.91
N GLY A 93 -5.76 4.22 13.35
CA GLY A 93 -4.77 3.55 14.19
C GLY A 93 -3.87 2.58 13.44
N LEU A 94 -3.97 2.53 12.13
CA LEU A 94 -3.24 1.55 11.31
C LEU A 94 -1.73 1.76 11.36
N GLU A 95 -1.28 2.97 11.67
CA GLU A 95 0.15 3.26 11.82
C GLU A 95 0.80 2.46 12.95
N GLN A 96 0.00 1.89 13.86
CA GLN A 96 0.51 1.08 14.96
C GLN A 96 0.78 -0.35 14.57
N ILE A 97 0.25 -0.80 13.43
CA ILE A 97 0.38 -2.20 13.00
C ILE A 97 1.05 -2.35 11.64
N VAL A 98 1.34 -1.26 10.96
CA VAL A 98 2.04 -1.29 9.68
C VAL A 98 3.17 -0.27 9.72
N LYS A 99 4.28 -0.60 9.08
CA LYS A 99 5.43 0.29 9.00
C LYS A 99 5.16 1.37 7.96
N ILE A 100 5.37 2.63 8.34
CA ILE A 100 5.19 3.77 7.45
C ILE A 100 6.54 4.46 7.30
N GLU A 101 6.98 4.64 6.05
CA GLU A 101 8.28 5.22 5.74
C GLU A 101 8.17 6.33 4.70
N GLU A 102 9.15 7.21 4.68
CA GLU A 102 9.34 8.17 3.62
C GLU A 102 10.66 7.89 2.92
N ARG A 103 10.61 7.60 1.63
CA ARG A 103 11.81 7.24 0.89
C ARG A 103 12.17 8.23 -0.22
N GLY A 104 11.20 9.01 -0.67
CA GLY A 104 11.43 9.93 -1.78
C GLY A 104 12.49 10.98 -1.51
N LEU A 105 12.66 11.38 -0.25
CA LEU A 105 13.62 12.41 0.11
C LEU A 105 15.06 11.95 0.07
N VAL A 106 15.28 10.65 0.17
CA VAL A 106 16.62 10.08 0.23
C VAL A 106 17.37 10.25 -1.09
N TYR A 107 16.63 10.25 -2.18
CA TYR A 107 17.23 10.26 -3.51
C TYR A 107 17.62 11.64 -4.00
N GLU A 108 17.22 12.66 -3.29
CA GLU A 108 17.43 14.04 -3.72
C GLU A 108 18.64 14.69 -3.08
N SER A 109 19.24 13.97 -2.19
CA SER A 109 20.41 14.47 -1.48
C SER A 109 21.71 14.11 -2.17
#